data_8d5d90cc5b5581eb358a754780bf3157
#
_entry.id   8d5d90cc5b5581eb358a754780bf3157
#
_cell.length_a   1.000
_cell.length_b   1.000
_cell.length_c   1.000
_cell.angle_alpha   90.00
_cell.angle_beta   90.00
_cell.angle_gamma   90.00
#
_symmetry.space_group_name_H-M   'P 1'
#
loop_
_entity.id
_entity.type
_entity.pdbx_description
1 polymer ?
#
loop_
_entity_poly.entity_id
_entity_poly.type
_entity_poly.pdbx_seq_one_letter_code
_entity_poly.pdbx_strand_id
1 'polypeptide(L)'
;MTAQVTFRQADARDVDLLVGMYDGAARWMLRSGIDQWRPGGKGAGHFRERVAAGEVWLAARGGLAVGAYELWWEDEQAWGPQPPVAGYVHRLMTDRASAPAGTGRALLAHAEGRVAAGGRSVARLDCLSNNPRLRTYYEAAGYRAVGEEPGKLAADGTRYGVTLMERSLTPGAGVTSP
;
A
#
# COMPACT_ATOMS: atom_id res chain seq x y z
N MET A 1 -9.36 -18.21 20.66
CA MET A 1 -8.10 -17.60 20.19
C MET A 1 -8.35 -16.98 18.82
N THR A 2 -8.22 -15.68 18.68
CA THR A 2 -8.34 -15.00 17.40
C THR A 2 -7.13 -15.35 16.53
N ALA A 3 -7.37 -15.95 15.36
CA ALA A 3 -6.29 -16.28 14.43
C ALA A 3 -5.49 -15.01 14.07
N GLN A 4 -4.19 -15.09 14.22
CA GLN A 4 -3.26 -13.99 13.91
C GLN A 4 -3.21 -13.77 12.40
N VAL A 5 -3.04 -12.51 11.97
CA VAL A 5 -2.78 -12.18 10.58
C VAL A 5 -1.35 -12.60 10.23
N THR A 6 -1.20 -13.34 9.15
CA THR A 6 0.08 -13.77 8.59
C THR A 6 0.32 -13.11 7.24
N PHE A 7 1.59 -13.01 6.82
CA PHE A 7 1.97 -12.35 5.58
C PHE A 7 2.79 -13.29 4.70
N ARG A 8 2.58 -13.23 3.40
CA ARG A 8 3.41 -13.87 2.38
C ARG A 8 3.48 -13.05 1.11
N GLN A 9 4.53 -13.25 0.34
CA GLN A 9 4.56 -12.72 -1.02
C GLN A 9 3.49 -13.39 -1.88
N ALA A 10 2.85 -12.60 -2.73
CA ALA A 10 1.95 -13.10 -3.75
C ALA A 10 2.72 -13.81 -4.86
N ASP A 11 2.10 -14.80 -5.44
CA ASP A 11 2.60 -15.49 -6.62
C ASP A 11 1.59 -15.43 -7.79
N ALA A 12 1.93 -16.04 -8.91
CA ALA A 12 1.10 -15.97 -10.13
C ALA A 12 -0.33 -16.51 -9.93
N ARG A 13 -0.57 -17.38 -8.95
CA ARG A 13 -1.88 -17.94 -8.63
C ARG A 13 -2.79 -16.93 -7.92
N ASP A 14 -2.22 -15.88 -7.37
CA ASP A 14 -2.94 -14.85 -6.62
C ASP A 14 -3.47 -13.71 -7.50
N VAL A 15 -3.15 -13.69 -8.79
CA VAL A 15 -3.49 -12.56 -9.68
C VAL A 15 -4.99 -12.28 -9.70
N ASP A 16 -5.83 -13.30 -9.87
CA ASP A 16 -7.29 -13.12 -9.91
C ASP A 16 -7.84 -12.65 -8.56
N LEU A 17 -7.28 -13.13 -7.46
CA LEU A 17 -7.60 -12.66 -6.11
C LEU A 17 -7.27 -11.18 -5.95
N LEU A 18 -6.11 -10.73 -6.40
CA LEU A 18 -5.67 -9.34 -6.34
C LEU A 18 -6.55 -8.42 -7.17
N VAL A 19 -6.93 -8.84 -8.38
CA VAL A 19 -7.89 -8.12 -9.23
C VAL A 19 -9.24 -7.97 -8.51
N GLY A 20 -9.75 -9.06 -7.96
CA GLY A 20 -11.01 -9.06 -7.21
C GLY A 20 -10.97 -8.16 -5.97
N MET A 21 -9.86 -8.15 -5.26
CA MET A 21 -9.66 -7.29 -4.08
C MET A 21 -9.59 -5.80 -4.47
N TYR A 22 -8.88 -5.48 -5.55
CA TYR A 22 -8.84 -4.12 -6.10
C TYR A 22 -10.23 -3.65 -6.52
N ASP A 23 -10.95 -4.44 -7.29
CA ASP A 23 -12.30 -4.09 -7.76
C ASP A 23 -13.30 -3.96 -6.61
N GLY A 24 -13.18 -4.78 -5.59
CA GLY A 24 -13.97 -4.70 -4.36
C GLY A 24 -13.72 -3.39 -3.61
N ALA A 25 -12.46 -3.00 -3.47
CA ALA A 25 -12.08 -1.72 -2.86
C ALA A 25 -12.57 -0.52 -3.70
N ALA A 26 -12.44 -0.60 -5.02
CA ALA A 26 -12.90 0.45 -5.93
C ALA A 26 -14.43 0.63 -5.86
N ARG A 27 -15.21 -0.46 -5.85
CA ARG A 27 -16.66 -0.41 -5.66
C ARG A 27 -17.05 0.20 -4.32
N TRP A 28 -16.31 -0.14 -3.26
CA TRP A 28 -16.54 0.45 -1.93
C TRP A 28 -16.26 1.96 -1.95
N MET A 29 -15.18 2.41 -2.57
CA MET A 29 -14.88 3.84 -2.73
C MET A 29 -16.01 4.58 -3.44
N LEU A 30 -16.50 4.05 -4.56
CA LEU A 30 -17.63 4.64 -5.29
C LEU A 30 -18.88 4.80 -4.41
N ARG A 31 -19.25 3.76 -3.67
CA ARG A 31 -20.41 3.81 -2.75
C ARG A 31 -20.19 4.80 -1.60
N SER A 32 -18.96 5.06 -1.23
CA SER A 32 -18.57 5.98 -0.15
C SER A 32 -18.31 7.42 -0.63
N GLY A 33 -18.54 7.71 -1.93
CA GLY A 33 -18.29 9.02 -2.51
C GLY A 33 -16.82 9.39 -2.67
N ILE A 34 -15.93 8.40 -2.68
CA ILE A 34 -14.49 8.60 -2.87
C ILE A 34 -14.16 8.41 -4.34
N ASP A 35 -13.76 9.49 -5.00
CA ASP A 35 -13.41 9.50 -6.41
C ASP A 35 -11.92 9.23 -6.61
N GLN A 36 -11.49 7.98 -6.51
CA GLN A 36 -10.09 7.61 -6.69
C GLN A 36 -9.92 6.37 -7.58
N TRP A 37 -10.35 5.21 -7.09
CA TRP A 37 -10.25 3.97 -7.86
C TRP A 37 -11.55 3.64 -8.58
N ARG A 38 -11.41 3.00 -9.74
CA ARG A 38 -12.53 2.51 -10.52
C ARG A 38 -12.41 1.00 -10.70
N PRO A 39 -13.51 0.24 -10.64
CA PRO A 39 -13.50 -1.17 -11.04
C PRO A 39 -12.92 -1.32 -12.45
N GLY A 40 -12.05 -2.30 -12.65
CA GLY A 40 -11.31 -2.48 -13.89
C GLY A 40 -10.10 -1.57 -14.10
N GLY A 41 -9.83 -0.63 -13.19
CA GLY A 41 -8.70 0.30 -13.30
C GLY A 41 -7.32 -0.36 -13.18
N LYS A 42 -7.25 -1.53 -12.56
CA LYS A 42 -6.05 -2.39 -12.52
C LYS A 42 -6.47 -3.83 -12.79
N GLY A 43 -6.07 -4.32 -13.93
CA GLY A 43 -6.38 -5.68 -14.37
C GLY A 43 -5.27 -6.69 -14.09
N ALA A 44 -5.45 -7.91 -14.60
CA ALA A 44 -4.52 -9.01 -14.42
C ALA A 44 -3.11 -8.71 -14.92
N GLY A 45 -2.97 -7.94 -15.99
CA GLY A 45 -1.67 -7.54 -16.53
C GLY A 45 -0.83 -6.77 -15.53
N HIS A 46 -1.44 -5.78 -14.87
CA HIS A 46 -0.78 -5.00 -13.81
C HIS A 46 -0.29 -5.90 -12.66
N PHE A 47 -1.16 -6.75 -12.14
CA PHE A 47 -0.79 -7.60 -11.00
C PHE A 47 0.22 -8.69 -11.37
N ARG A 48 0.16 -9.25 -12.59
CA ARG A 48 1.22 -10.18 -13.06
C ARG A 48 2.59 -9.51 -13.06
N GLU A 49 2.68 -8.30 -13.58
CA GLU A 49 3.93 -7.53 -13.59
C GLU A 49 4.44 -7.27 -12.17
N ARG A 50 3.57 -6.81 -11.27
CA ARG A 50 3.96 -6.52 -9.88
C ARG A 50 4.35 -7.78 -9.12
N VAL A 51 3.63 -8.88 -9.28
CA VAL A 51 3.94 -10.17 -8.67
C VAL A 51 5.26 -10.73 -9.20
N ALA A 52 5.53 -10.62 -10.49
CA ALA A 52 6.81 -11.05 -11.07
C ALA A 52 8.00 -10.24 -10.52
N ALA A 53 7.81 -8.97 -10.21
CA ALA A 53 8.83 -8.13 -9.58
C ALA A 53 9.03 -8.43 -8.08
N GLY A 54 8.20 -9.25 -7.46
CA GLY A 54 8.25 -9.59 -6.04
C GLY A 54 7.74 -8.48 -5.10
N GLU A 55 6.95 -7.55 -5.62
CA GLU A 55 6.51 -6.34 -4.92
C GLU A 55 5.11 -6.44 -4.29
N VAL A 56 4.44 -7.59 -4.36
CA VAL A 56 3.08 -7.75 -3.83
C VAL A 56 3.08 -8.67 -2.63
N TRP A 57 2.44 -8.21 -1.54
CA TRP A 57 2.30 -8.96 -0.30
C TRP A 57 0.83 -9.16 0.05
N LEU A 58 0.50 -10.36 0.48
CA LEU A 58 -0.83 -10.75 0.96
C LEU A 58 -0.83 -10.92 2.48
N ALA A 59 -1.88 -10.40 3.10
CA ALA A 59 -2.23 -10.71 4.48
C ALA A 59 -3.33 -11.76 4.50
N ALA A 60 -3.18 -12.77 5.34
CA ALA A 60 -4.17 -13.84 5.50
C ALA A 60 -4.52 -14.05 6.96
N ARG A 61 -5.76 -14.45 7.23
CA ARG A 61 -6.25 -14.87 8.53
C ARG A 61 -7.02 -16.17 8.40
N GLY A 62 -6.60 -17.20 9.13
CA GLY A 62 -7.23 -18.51 9.02
C GLY A 62 -7.20 -19.10 7.61
N GLY A 63 -6.17 -18.81 6.83
CA GLY A 63 -6.03 -19.27 5.45
C GLY A 63 -6.76 -18.41 4.39
N LEU A 64 -7.58 -17.45 4.80
CA LEU A 64 -8.28 -16.54 3.90
C LEU A 64 -7.49 -15.23 3.72
N ALA A 65 -7.30 -14.78 2.48
CA ALA A 65 -6.71 -13.48 2.21
C ALA A 65 -7.64 -12.36 2.68
N VAL A 66 -7.11 -11.45 3.49
CA VAL A 66 -7.87 -10.33 4.08
C VAL A 66 -7.35 -8.98 3.65
N GLY A 67 -6.21 -8.92 2.97
CA GLY A 67 -5.66 -7.68 2.47
C GLY A 67 -4.40 -7.89 1.64
N ALA A 68 -3.96 -6.84 0.99
CA ALA A 68 -2.75 -6.82 0.18
C ALA A 68 -2.18 -5.41 0.08
N TYR A 69 -0.92 -5.32 -0.31
CA TYR A 69 -0.29 -4.07 -0.73
C TYR A 69 0.82 -4.35 -1.75
N GLU A 70 1.19 -3.32 -2.50
CA GLU A 70 2.39 -3.32 -3.32
C GLU A 70 3.49 -2.52 -2.63
N LEU A 71 4.73 -2.99 -2.70
CA LEU A 71 5.91 -2.27 -2.25
C LEU A 71 6.80 -1.98 -3.46
N TRP A 72 7.06 -0.70 -3.69
CA TRP A 72 7.92 -0.23 -4.77
C TRP A 72 9.20 0.36 -4.19
N TRP A 73 10.27 0.28 -4.95
CA TRP A 73 11.57 0.83 -4.54
C TRP A 73 11.90 2.16 -5.22
N GLU A 74 11.07 2.56 -6.19
CA GLU A 74 11.11 3.83 -6.91
C GLU A 74 9.68 4.27 -7.24
N ASP A 75 9.43 5.57 -7.24
CA ASP A 75 8.15 6.15 -7.66
C ASP A 75 8.36 7.56 -8.24
N GLU A 76 8.98 7.62 -9.41
CA GLU A 76 9.28 8.90 -10.08
C GLU A 76 8.01 9.67 -10.45
N GLN A 77 6.91 8.98 -10.71
CA GLN A 77 5.65 9.62 -11.12
C GLN A 77 5.09 10.54 -10.04
N ALA A 78 5.19 10.15 -8.79
CA ALA A 78 4.68 10.95 -7.68
C ALA A 78 5.78 11.79 -7.00
N TRP A 79 6.99 11.25 -6.91
CA TRP A 79 8.06 11.83 -6.09
C TRP A 79 9.20 12.46 -6.89
N GLY A 80 9.22 12.29 -8.23
CA GLY A 80 10.39 12.61 -9.03
C GLY A 80 11.60 11.72 -8.69
N PRO A 81 12.77 11.99 -9.28
CA PRO A 81 14.00 11.27 -8.95
C PRO A 81 14.37 11.47 -7.48
N GLN A 82 14.60 10.37 -6.78
CA GLN A 82 14.91 10.35 -5.34
C GLN A 82 16.15 9.49 -5.07
N PRO A 83 16.96 9.81 -4.06
CA PRO A 83 18.00 8.90 -3.59
C PRO A 83 17.34 7.61 -3.04
N PRO A 84 18.05 6.45 -3.07
CA PRO A 84 17.49 5.15 -2.69
C PRO A 84 17.37 4.97 -1.17
N VAL A 85 16.67 5.87 -0.51
CA VAL A 85 16.49 5.87 0.96
C VAL A 85 15.12 5.37 1.40
N ALA A 86 14.16 5.24 0.48
CA ALA A 86 12.77 4.93 0.80
C ALA A 86 12.24 3.70 0.08
N GLY A 87 11.24 3.07 0.68
CA GLY A 87 10.28 2.19 0.01
C GLY A 87 8.92 2.86 -0.05
N TYR A 88 8.15 2.59 -1.11
CA TYR A 88 6.90 3.25 -1.44
C TYR A 88 5.75 2.25 -1.36
N VAL A 89 4.81 2.50 -0.46
CA VAL A 89 3.64 1.64 -0.26
C VAL A 89 2.53 2.07 -1.20
N HIS A 90 2.11 1.16 -2.05
CA HIS A 90 1.03 1.37 -3.02
C HIS A 90 -0.11 0.38 -2.81
N ARG A 91 -1.31 0.80 -3.19
CA ARG A 91 -2.53 -0.04 -3.24
C ARG A 91 -2.72 -0.88 -1.98
N LEU A 92 -2.66 -0.23 -0.83
CA LEU A 92 -2.98 -0.85 0.44
C LEU A 92 -4.48 -1.14 0.46
N MET A 93 -4.83 -2.42 0.34
CA MET A 93 -6.19 -2.91 0.16
C MET A 93 -6.57 -3.83 1.32
N THR A 94 -7.82 -3.72 1.76
CA THR A 94 -8.43 -4.69 2.69
C THR A 94 -9.71 -5.25 2.08
N ASP A 95 -9.93 -6.55 2.25
CA ASP A 95 -11.24 -7.12 1.95
C ASP A 95 -12.24 -6.69 3.02
N ARG A 96 -13.11 -5.76 2.65
CA ARG A 96 -14.08 -5.16 3.57
C ARG A 96 -15.08 -6.15 4.17
N ALA A 97 -15.29 -7.29 3.52
CA ALA A 97 -16.20 -8.31 4.01
C ALA A 97 -15.59 -9.21 5.08
N SER A 98 -14.30 -9.49 4.99
CA SER A 98 -13.63 -10.50 5.83
C SER A 98 -12.48 -9.97 6.69
N ALA A 99 -11.95 -8.79 6.37
CA ALA A 99 -10.82 -8.23 7.10
C ALA A 99 -11.19 -7.81 8.52
N PRO A 100 -10.50 -8.31 9.54
CA PRO A 100 -10.70 -7.83 10.90
C PRO A 100 -10.28 -6.36 11.06
N ALA A 101 -10.81 -5.70 12.08
CA ALA A 101 -10.36 -4.37 12.43
C ALA A 101 -8.84 -4.35 12.65
N GLY A 102 -8.18 -3.30 12.16
CA GLY A 102 -6.73 -3.15 12.26
C GLY A 102 -5.91 -3.80 11.14
N THR A 103 -6.55 -4.53 10.19
CA THR A 103 -5.82 -5.16 9.06
C THR A 103 -5.01 -4.15 8.26
N GLY A 104 -5.56 -2.97 7.97
CA GLY A 104 -4.84 -1.92 7.25
C GLY A 104 -3.57 -1.45 7.97
N ARG A 105 -3.63 -1.33 9.29
CA ARG A 105 -2.46 -0.96 10.12
C ARG A 105 -1.43 -2.09 10.15
N ALA A 106 -1.87 -3.34 10.19
CA ALA A 106 -0.99 -4.50 10.15
C ALA A 106 -0.27 -4.61 8.79
N LEU A 107 -0.97 -4.36 7.68
CA LEU A 107 -0.38 -4.28 6.34
C LEU A 107 0.69 -3.19 6.27
N LEU A 108 0.39 -2.00 6.77
CA LEU A 108 1.31 -0.87 6.76
C LEU A 108 2.55 -1.16 7.61
N ALA A 109 2.38 -1.70 8.80
CA ALA A 109 3.49 -2.08 9.68
C ALA A 109 4.38 -3.17 9.05
N HIS A 110 3.77 -4.15 8.37
CA HIS A 110 4.53 -5.17 7.63
C HIS A 110 5.33 -4.55 6.49
N ALA A 111 4.74 -3.63 5.71
CA ALA A 111 5.44 -2.91 4.64
C ALA A 111 6.64 -2.12 5.18
N GLU A 112 6.47 -1.40 6.28
CA GLU A 112 7.56 -0.66 6.96
C GLU A 112 8.70 -1.60 7.37
N GLY A 113 8.37 -2.76 7.93
CA GLY A 113 9.36 -3.79 8.25
C GLY A 113 10.11 -4.31 7.03
N ARG A 114 9.43 -4.45 5.89
CA ARG A 114 10.07 -4.83 4.62
C ARG A 114 10.99 -3.74 4.09
N VAL A 115 10.60 -2.48 4.18
CA VAL A 115 11.45 -1.34 3.80
C VAL A 115 12.74 -1.34 4.62
N ALA A 116 12.63 -1.48 5.95
CA ALA A 116 13.78 -1.55 6.84
C ALA A 116 14.67 -2.77 6.55
N ALA A 117 14.08 -3.94 6.32
CA ALA A 117 14.80 -5.16 5.94
C ALA A 117 15.53 -5.03 4.59
N GLY A 118 15.03 -4.19 3.68
CA GLY A 118 15.67 -3.82 2.43
C GLY A 118 16.77 -2.75 2.57
N GLY A 119 17.12 -2.37 3.81
CA GLY A 119 18.20 -1.42 4.08
C GLY A 119 17.80 0.04 3.87
N ARG A 120 16.51 0.35 3.78
CA ARG A 120 16.03 1.72 3.61
C ARG A 120 15.42 2.26 4.91
N SER A 121 15.54 3.56 5.12
CA SER A 121 15.21 4.21 6.39
C SER A 121 13.92 5.03 6.36
N VAL A 122 13.22 5.07 5.24
CA VAL A 122 12.00 5.87 5.06
C VAL A 122 10.93 5.05 4.37
N ALA A 123 9.73 5.04 4.92
CA ALA A 123 8.53 4.56 4.24
C ALA A 123 7.78 5.76 3.66
N ARG A 124 7.38 5.68 2.40
CA ARG A 124 6.64 6.71 1.66
C ARG A 124 5.36 6.17 1.09
N LEU A 125 4.39 7.04 0.97
CA LEU A 125 3.12 6.79 0.29
C LEU A 125 2.53 8.10 -0.20
N ASP A 126 1.52 8.02 -1.02
CA ASP A 126 0.68 9.15 -1.36
C ASP A 126 -0.78 8.86 -1.08
N CYS A 127 -1.54 9.87 -0.72
CA CYS A 127 -2.99 9.78 -0.55
C CYS A 127 -3.69 10.91 -1.30
N LEU A 128 -4.93 10.65 -1.71
CA LEU A 128 -5.74 11.62 -2.43
C LEU A 128 -5.85 12.93 -1.65
N SER A 129 -5.47 14.06 -2.27
CA SER A 129 -5.42 15.36 -1.59
C SER A 129 -6.78 15.83 -1.03
N ASN A 130 -7.88 15.44 -1.68
CA ASN A 130 -9.24 15.78 -1.24
C ASN A 130 -9.87 14.74 -0.31
N ASN A 131 -9.06 13.83 0.28
CA ASN A 131 -9.52 12.84 1.26
C ASN A 131 -8.87 13.09 2.64
N PRO A 132 -9.40 14.03 3.44
CA PRO A 132 -8.80 14.36 4.75
C PRO A 132 -8.87 13.20 5.74
N ARG A 133 -9.85 12.30 5.63
CA ARG A 133 -9.93 11.11 6.50
C ARG A 133 -8.76 10.16 6.27
N LEU A 134 -8.36 9.96 5.03
CA LEU A 134 -7.24 9.11 4.68
C LEU A 134 -5.92 9.74 5.16
N ARG A 135 -5.77 11.04 4.99
CA ARG A 135 -4.63 11.79 5.53
C ARG A 135 -4.51 11.62 7.05
N THR A 136 -5.60 11.87 7.79
CA THR A 136 -5.64 11.67 9.26
C THR A 136 -5.29 10.23 9.65
N TYR A 137 -5.74 9.25 8.88
CA TYR A 137 -5.41 7.84 9.11
C TYR A 137 -3.90 7.60 9.04
N TYR A 138 -3.21 8.14 8.04
CA TYR A 138 -1.76 7.99 7.90
C TYR A 138 -1.00 8.85 8.92
N GLU A 139 -1.47 10.03 9.25
CA GLU A 139 -0.88 10.86 10.33
C GLU A 139 -0.92 10.11 11.67
N ALA A 140 -2.04 9.46 12.00
CA ALA A 140 -2.16 8.61 13.18
C ALA A 140 -1.24 7.37 13.12
N ALA A 141 -0.80 6.97 11.93
CA ALA A 141 0.19 5.91 11.72
C ALA A 141 1.65 6.39 11.85
N GLY A 142 1.87 7.70 12.10
CA GLY A 142 3.19 8.29 12.24
C GLY A 142 3.77 8.89 10.95
N TYR A 143 2.97 8.97 9.89
CA TYR A 143 3.37 9.65 8.66
C TYR A 143 3.15 11.15 8.79
N ARG A 144 3.97 11.92 8.08
CA ARG A 144 3.82 13.38 7.96
C ARG A 144 3.71 13.77 6.48
N ALA A 145 2.90 14.76 6.18
CA ALA A 145 2.86 15.35 4.85
C ALA A 145 4.15 16.12 4.57
N VAL A 146 4.75 15.88 3.40
CA VAL A 146 6.01 16.50 2.97
C VAL A 146 5.91 17.25 1.65
N GLY A 147 4.79 17.12 0.95
CA GLY A 147 4.56 17.81 -0.31
C GLY A 147 3.23 17.45 -0.95
N GLU A 148 2.97 18.06 -2.08
CA GLU A 148 1.79 17.82 -2.91
C GLU A 148 2.24 17.55 -4.35
N GLU A 149 1.64 16.55 -5.00
CA GLU A 149 1.75 16.33 -6.43
C GLU A 149 0.37 16.52 -7.07
N PRO A 150 0.12 17.67 -7.72
CA PRO A 150 -1.21 18.01 -8.23
C PRO A 150 -1.61 17.26 -9.50
N GLY A 151 -0.68 16.64 -10.17
CA GLY A 151 -0.85 16.10 -11.52
C GLY A 151 -0.55 14.62 -11.67
N LYS A 152 -0.74 13.79 -10.64
CA LYS A 152 -0.55 12.34 -10.76
C LYS A 152 -1.50 11.76 -11.81
N LEU A 153 -0.98 10.92 -12.69
CA LEU A 153 -1.73 10.36 -13.81
C LEU A 153 -2.50 9.11 -13.37
N ALA A 154 -3.82 9.11 -13.58
CA ALA A 154 -4.65 7.92 -13.41
C ALA A 154 -4.57 6.99 -14.63
N ALA A 155 -5.06 5.75 -14.49
CA ALA A 155 -5.04 4.76 -15.55
C ALA A 155 -5.88 5.15 -16.78
N ASP A 156 -6.90 5.99 -16.58
CA ASP A 156 -7.77 6.52 -17.65
C ASP A 156 -7.22 7.79 -18.33
N GLY A 157 -6.00 8.22 -17.96
CA GLY A 157 -5.36 9.41 -18.48
C GLY A 157 -5.75 10.72 -17.78
N THR A 158 -6.68 10.69 -16.84
CA THR A 158 -7.01 11.86 -16.01
C THR A 158 -5.91 12.16 -14.99
N ARG A 159 -5.84 13.41 -14.53
CA ARG A 159 -4.89 13.82 -13.49
C ARG A 159 -5.62 14.13 -12.19
N TYR A 160 -4.99 13.78 -11.08
CA TYR A 160 -5.52 14.04 -9.75
C TYR A 160 -4.40 14.43 -8.77
N GLY A 161 -4.75 15.20 -7.75
CA GLY A 161 -3.81 15.64 -6.73
C GLY A 161 -3.62 14.61 -5.62
N VAL A 162 -2.38 14.42 -5.20
CA VAL A 162 -2.06 13.59 -4.04
C VAL A 162 -1.17 14.35 -3.06
N THR A 163 -1.37 14.07 -1.78
CA THR A 163 -0.46 14.51 -0.71
C THR A 163 0.61 13.45 -0.53
N LEU A 164 1.86 13.87 -0.60
CA LEU A 164 3.03 13.02 -0.37
C LEU A 164 3.29 12.91 1.13
N MET A 165 3.39 11.68 1.62
CA MET A 165 3.57 11.41 3.04
C MET A 165 4.74 10.47 3.28
N GLU A 166 5.50 10.71 4.35
CA GLU A 166 6.62 9.86 4.73
C GLU A 166 6.68 9.62 6.23
N ARG A 167 7.29 8.50 6.58
CA ARG A 167 7.63 8.12 7.94
C ARG A 167 9.09 7.68 8.00
N SER A 168 9.87 8.27 8.92
CA SER A 168 11.21 7.76 9.24
C SER A 168 11.09 6.45 10.01
N LEU A 169 11.85 5.46 9.58
CA LEU A 169 11.92 4.17 10.23
C LEU A 169 13.16 4.16 11.13
N THR A 170 12.97 3.86 12.42
CA THR A 170 14.10 3.68 13.32
C THR A 170 14.85 2.42 12.88
N PRO A 171 16.19 2.46 12.66
CA PRO A 171 16.97 1.24 12.49
C PRO A 171 16.68 0.34 13.67
N GLY A 172 16.33 -0.93 13.42
CA GLY A 172 16.18 -1.89 14.48
C GLY A 172 17.42 -1.84 15.36
N ALA A 173 17.26 -1.68 16.66
CA ALA A 173 18.36 -1.77 17.59
C ALA A 173 19.06 -3.11 17.34
N GLY A 174 20.22 -3.07 16.71
CA GLY A 174 21.02 -4.25 16.48
C GLY A 174 21.21 -4.94 17.82
N VAL A 175 20.83 -6.20 17.91
CA VAL A 175 21.19 -7.06 19.02
C VAL A 175 22.72 -7.11 19.01
N THR A 176 23.35 -6.27 19.82
CA THR A 176 24.73 -6.49 20.21
C THR A 176 24.70 -7.72 21.10
N SER A 177 25.02 -8.85 20.50
CA SER A 177 25.40 -10.03 21.27
C SER A 177 26.77 -9.76 21.91
N PRO A 178 26.94 -10.12 23.17
CA PRO A 178 28.24 -10.05 23.89
C PRO A 178 29.25 -11.04 23.33
#